data_c52bcbf23ba2d8ed6a23a8baa61af2ce
#
_entry.id   c52bcbf23ba2d8ed6a23a8baa61af2ce
#
_cell.length_a   1.000
_cell.length_b   1.000
_cell.length_c   1.000
_cell.angle_alpha   90.00
_cell.angle_beta   90.00
_cell.angle_gamma   90.00
#
_symmetry.space_group_name_H-M   'P 1'
#
loop_
_entity.id
_entity.type
_entity.pdbx_description
1 polymer ?
#
loop_
_entity_poly.entity_id
_entity_poly.type
_entity_poly.pdbx_seq_one_letter_code
_entity_poly.pdbx_strand_id
1 'polypeptide(L)'
;MSERVEKILANYAGENPGIIGNLRRILNTGRLAGTGKVVILPVDQGFEHGPARSFAPNPPGYDPVYHPKLAVEAGCNGYAAPLGFIESIAHEYAGKLPLILKVNNSDSLGGPEAPCSALTSAVDDALRLGCSAVGYTIYPGSGLRNQMYQDLRDLINEARAVGLPTIVWSYPRGDMPKEAETAVDVVAYAAQIACQLGAHVVKVKPPTEVVYEKAAKKSYENIPIGTLAERVRHVVQSAFNGKRIVIFSGGPAKGTDAVLEEIREIAKGGAFGSIVGRNAFQRSESDAVKLLHDIMDIHAAQA
;
A
#
# COMPACT_ATOMS: atom_id res chain seq x y z
N MET A 1 -20.45 8.34 -12.90
CA MET A 1 -19.16 8.27 -12.17
C MET A 1 -19.13 9.40 -11.16
N SER A 2 -18.48 9.21 -10.03
CA SER A 2 -18.42 10.24 -8.98
C SER A 2 -17.46 11.38 -9.39
N GLU A 3 -17.85 12.62 -9.15
CA GLU A 3 -17.04 13.81 -9.42
C GLU A 3 -15.69 13.74 -8.68
N ARG A 4 -15.69 13.16 -7.48
CA ARG A 4 -14.48 12.99 -6.67
C ARG A 4 -13.46 12.06 -7.33
N VAL A 5 -13.89 10.93 -7.87
CA VAL A 5 -13.01 10.02 -8.61
C VAL A 5 -12.43 10.70 -9.84
N GLU A 6 -13.24 11.45 -10.58
CA GLU A 6 -12.74 12.18 -11.77
C GLU A 6 -11.72 13.26 -11.38
N LYS A 7 -11.90 13.98 -10.26
CA LYS A 7 -10.91 14.93 -9.73
C LYS A 7 -9.58 14.25 -9.38
N ILE A 8 -9.63 13.05 -8.80
CA ILE A 8 -8.41 12.27 -8.51
C ILE A 8 -7.73 11.87 -9.80
N LEU A 9 -8.47 11.32 -10.76
CA LEU A 9 -7.93 10.85 -12.03
C LEU A 9 -7.37 11.98 -12.89
N ALA A 10 -7.89 13.20 -12.79
CA ALA A 10 -7.35 14.38 -13.47
C ALA A 10 -5.88 14.65 -13.10
N ASN A 11 -5.42 14.24 -11.92
CA ASN A 11 -4.01 14.34 -11.52
C ASN A 11 -3.08 13.38 -12.30
N TYR A 12 -3.67 12.44 -13.04
CA TYR A 12 -2.97 11.45 -13.86
C TYR A 12 -3.18 11.70 -15.37
N ALA A 13 -3.56 12.92 -15.77
CA ALA A 13 -3.88 13.26 -17.15
C ALA A 13 -2.72 13.02 -18.16
N GLY A 14 -1.48 12.92 -17.67
CA GLY A 14 -0.32 12.57 -18.51
C GLY A 14 -0.13 11.06 -18.70
N GLU A 15 -0.97 10.20 -18.11
CA GLU A 15 -0.89 8.75 -18.26
C GLU A 15 -1.76 8.24 -19.40
N ASN A 16 -1.46 7.04 -19.90
CA ASN A 16 -2.26 6.43 -20.96
C ASN A 16 -3.65 5.98 -20.46
N PRO A 17 -4.61 5.78 -21.40
CA PRO A 17 -5.98 5.36 -21.04
C PRO A 17 -6.07 4.06 -20.25
N GLY A 18 -5.13 3.12 -20.44
CA GLY A 18 -5.10 1.86 -19.70
C GLY A 18 -4.85 2.08 -18.20
N ILE A 19 -3.88 2.93 -17.84
CA ILE A 19 -3.61 3.31 -16.45
C ILE A 19 -4.84 4.00 -15.84
N ILE A 20 -5.43 4.97 -16.54
CA ILE A 20 -6.63 5.66 -16.08
C ILE A 20 -7.79 4.68 -15.87
N GLY A 21 -7.97 3.73 -16.81
CA GLY A 21 -9.00 2.69 -16.71
C GLY A 21 -8.81 1.78 -15.50
N ASN A 22 -7.58 1.34 -15.23
CA ASN A 22 -7.27 0.49 -14.09
C ASN A 22 -7.34 1.23 -12.74
N LEU A 23 -6.88 2.48 -12.65
CA LEU A 23 -7.09 3.32 -11.45
C LEU A 23 -8.58 3.54 -11.20
N ARG A 24 -9.36 3.83 -12.26
CA ARG A 24 -10.81 3.97 -12.18
C ARG A 24 -11.48 2.68 -11.68
N ARG A 25 -11.03 1.52 -12.14
CA ARG A 25 -11.53 0.21 -11.67
C ARG A 25 -11.30 0.05 -10.18
N ILE A 26 -10.08 0.31 -9.68
CA ILE A 26 -9.76 0.22 -8.25
C ILE A 26 -10.62 1.18 -7.43
N LEU A 27 -10.77 2.44 -7.87
CA LEU A 27 -11.52 3.48 -7.15
C LEU A 27 -13.06 3.27 -7.19
N ASN A 28 -13.57 2.44 -8.09
CA ASN A 28 -15.01 2.14 -8.23
C ASN A 28 -15.36 0.69 -7.89
N THR A 29 -14.49 -0.05 -7.25
CA THR A 29 -14.77 -1.42 -6.75
C THR A 29 -15.02 -1.41 -5.25
N GLY A 30 -15.89 -2.32 -4.80
CA GLY A 30 -16.14 -2.59 -3.40
C GLY A 30 -16.99 -1.54 -2.69
N ARG A 31 -16.96 -1.58 -1.34
CA ARG A 31 -17.80 -0.76 -0.47
C ARG A 31 -17.49 0.74 -0.57
N LEU A 32 -16.25 1.09 -0.89
CA LEU A 32 -15.81 2.48 -1.04
C LEU A 32 -15.91 3.00 -2.49
N ALA A 33 -16.59 2.28 -3.37
CA ALA A 33 -16.74 2.66 -4.78
C ALA A 33 -17.24 4.10 -4.93
N GLY A 34 -16.54 4.91 -5.72
CA GLY A 34 -16.92 6.29 -6.01
C GLY A 34 -16.58 7.32 -4.92
N THR A 35 -16.14 6.92 -3.74
CA THR A 35 -15.79 7.85 -2.65
C THR A 35 -14.41 8.50 -2.84
N GLY A 36 -13.58 7.97 -3.74
CA GLY A 36 -12.18 8.36 -3.88
C GLY A 36 -11.28 7.79 -2.78
N LYS A 37 -11.81 6.93 -1.92
CA LYS A 37 -11.08 6.21 -0.88
C LYS A 37 -10.88 4.75 -1.28
N VAL A 38 -9.85 4.10 -0.73
CA VAL A 38 -9.54 2.69 -1.02
C VAL A 38 -9.14 1.93 0.24
N VAL A 39 -9.59 0.68 0.33
CA VAL A 39 -9.06 -0.32 1.28
C VAL A 39 -8.64 -1.54 0.48
N ILE A 40 -7.37 -1.92 0.60
CA ILE A 40 -6.77 -3.06 -0.09
C ILE A 40 -6.36 -4.11 0.93
N LEU A 41 -6.61 -5.38 0.65
CA LEU A 41 -6.14 -6.51 1.44
C LEU A 41 -4.81 -7.03 0.86
N PRO A 42 -3.64 -6.83 1.52
CA PRO A 42 -2.38 -7.38 1.06
C PRO A 42 -2.06 -8.69 1.79
N VAL A 43 -1.52 -9.67 1.08
CA VAL A 43 -1.06 -10.93 1.66
C VAL A 43 0.29 -11.33 1.07
N ASP A 44 1.33 -10.60 1.41
CA ASP A 44 2.74 -10.86 1.09
C ASP A 44 3.53 -11.39 2.30
N GLN A 45 2.94 -11.39 3.48
CA GLN A 45 3.62 -11.72 4.74
C GLN A 45 4.04 -13.18 4.85
N GLY A 46 3.41 -14.10 4.13
CA GLY A 46 3.84 -15.50 4.05
C GLY A 46 5.25 -15.63 3.48
N PHE A 47 5.58 -14.83 2.48
CA PHE A 47 6.92 -14.72 1.91
C PHE A 47 7.86 -13.96 2.88
N GLU A 48 7.45 -12.77 3.34
CA GLU A 48 8.30 -11.87 4.12
C GLU A 48 8.62 -12.38 5.54
N HIS A 49 7.68 -13.10 6.18
CA HIS A 49 7.77 -13.45 7.60
C HIS A 49 7.62 -14.94 7.88
N GLY A 50 7.46 -15.75 6.84
CA GLY A 50 7.19 -17.18 6.93
C GLY A 50 5.72 -17.52 7.20
N PRO A 51 5.30 -18.73 6.78
CA PRO A 51 3.89 -19.11 6.78
C PRO A 51 3.31 -19.26 8.20
N ALA A 52 4.08 -19.82 9.15
CA ALA A 52 3.59 -20.02 10.50
C ALA A 52 3.28 -18.69 11.21
N ARG A 53 4.19 -17.70 11.17
CA ARG A 53 3.96 -16.38 11.75
C ARG A 53 2.79 -15.64 11.11
N SER A 54 2.54 -15.91 9.84
CA SER A 54 1.51 -15.21 9.07
C SER A 54 0.14 -15.87 9.22
N PHE A 55 0.04 -17.20 9.16
CA PHE A 55 -1.23 -17.90 9.00
C PHE A 55 -1.63 -18.80 10.16
N ALA A 56 -0.71 -19.24 11.06
CA ALA A 56 -1.09 -20.06 12.20
C ALA A 56 -2.12 -19.40 13.14
N PRO A 57 -2.16 -18.05 13.32
CA PRO A 57 -3.22 -17.41 14.10
C PRO A 57 -4.63 -17.61 13.52
N ASN A 58 -4.74 -17.81 12.19
CA ASN A 58 -5.98 -18.12 11.48
C ASN A 58 -5.69 -19.15 10.39
N PRO A 59 -5.76 -20.46 10.70
CA PRO A 59 -5.34 -21.53 9.80
C PRO A 59 -5.98 -21.55 8.40
N PRO A 60 -7.24 -21.11 8.18
CA PRO A 60 -7.77 -20.93 6.83
C PRO A 60 -6.88 -20.08 5.92
N GLY A 61 -6.10 -19.17 6.48
CA GLY A 61 -5.16 -18.31 5.74
C GLY A 61 -4.00 -19.05 5.05
N TYR A 62 -3.76 -20.33 5.33
CA TYR A 62 -2.82 -21.16 4.56
C TYR A 62 -3.32 -21.44 3.14
N ASP A 63 -4.64 -21.39 2.92
CA ASP A 63 -5.25 -21.59 1.61
C ASP A 63 -5.24 -20.26 0.84
N PRO A 64 -4.62 -20.20 -0.36
CA PRO A 64 -4.63 -19.00 -1.20
C PRO A 64 -6.04 -18.46 -1.52
N VAL A 65 -7.05 -19.32 -1.60
CA VAL A 65 -8.44 -18.95 -1.92
C VAL A 65 -9.12 -18.17 -0.79
N TYR A 66 -8.71 -18.38 0.45
CA TYR A 66 -9.29 -17.71 1.62
C TYR A 66 -9.20 -16.17 1.51
N HIS A 67 -8.06 -15.65 1.09
CA HIS A 67 -7.80 -14.21 1.14
C HIS A 67 -8.61 -13.39 0.11
N PRO A 68 -8.68 -13.75 -1.19
CA PRO A 68 -9.53 -13.02 -2.12
C PRO A 68 -11.02 -13.21 -1.81
N LYS A 69 -11.44 -14.36 -1.28
CA LYS A 69 -12.81 -14.54 -0.76
C LYS A 69 -13.11 -13.52 0.33
N LEU A 70 -12.24 -13.40 1.34
CA LEU A 70 -12.35 -12.40 2.40
C LEU A 70 -12.39 -10.97 1.83
N ALA A 71 -11.54 -10.65 0.84
CA ALA A 71 -11.51 -9.32 0.23
C ALA A 71 -12.81 -8.97 -0.50
N VAL A 72 -13.41 -9.94 -1.20
CA VAL A 72 -14.71 -9.77 -1.89
C VAL A 72 -15.84 -9.61 -0.88
N GLU A 73 -15.89 -10.48 0.14
CA GLU A 73 -16.93 -10.47 1.17
C GLU A 73 -16.91 -9.16 1.99
N ALA A 74 -15.73 -8.69 2.35
CA ALA A 74 -15.58 -7.39 3.01
C ALA A 74 -15.81 -6.20 2.07
N GLY A 75 -15.83 -6.39 0.74
CA GLY A 75 -15.98 -5.30 -0.22
C GLY A 75 -14.72 -4.43 -0.36
N CYS A 76 -13.53 -5.03 -0.31
CA CYS A 76 -12.26 -4.33 -0.56
C CYS A 76 -12.17 -3.81 -2.00
N ASN A 77 -11.39 -2.73 -2.19
CA ASN A 77 -11.11 -2.18 -3.53
C ASN A 77 -10.10 -3.01 -4.34
N GLY A 78 -9.38 -3.91 -3.69
CA GLY A 78 -8.41 -4.78 -4.35
C GLY A 78 -7.74 -5.76 -3.39
N TYR A 79 -7.05 -6.72 -3.99
CA TYR A 79 -6.25 -7.75 -3.34
C TYR A 79 -4.83 -7.75 -3.89
N ALA A 80 -3.83 -7.68 -3.02
CA ALA A 80 -2.41 -7.64 -3.41
C ALA A 80 -1.66 -8.85 -2.85
N ALA A 81 -1.00 -9.61 -3.71
CA ALA A 81 -0.24 -10.78 -3.30
C ALA A 81 0.91 -11.13 -4.27
N PRO A 82 1.90 -11.95 -3.84
CA PRO A 82 2.92 -12.51 -4.72
C PRO A 82 2.35 -13.45 -5.78
N LEU A 83 3.18 -13.74 -6.78
CA LEU A 83 2.83 -14.49 -7.98
C LEU A 83 2.06 -15.79 -7.71
N GLY A 84 2.60 -16.68 -6.88
CA GLY A 84 1.98 -17.99 -6.63
C GLY A 84 0.57 -17.91 -6.03
N PHE A 85 0.30 -16.88 -5.20
CA PHE A 85 -1.05 -16.63 -4.68
C PHE A 85 -1.98 -16.14 -5.79
N ILE A 86 -1.54 -15.18 -6.60
CA ILE A 86 -2.36 -14.66 -7.70
C ILE A 86 -2.63 -15.76 -8.75
N GLU A 87 -1.63 -16.57 -9.11
CA GLU A 87 -1.81 -17.71 -10.04
C GLU A 87 -2.87 -18.69 -9.57
N SER A 88 -2.89 -18.98 -8.26
CA SER A 88 -3.83 -19.93 -7.68
C SER A 88 -5.29 -19.49 -7.77
N ILE A 89 -5.57 -18.19 -7.97
CA ILE A 89 -6.92 -17.61 -7.84
C ILE A 89 -7.38 -16.75 -9.03
N ALA A 90 -6.48 -16.38 -9.92
CA ALA A 90 -6.79 -15.39 -10.97
C ALA A 90 -7.93 -15.83 -11.88
N HIS A 91 -8.03 -17.11 -12.23
CA HIS A 91 -9.11 -17.64 -13.09
C HIS A 91 -10.52 -17.41 -12.51
N GLU A 92 -10.63 -17.34 -11.18
CA GLU A 92 -11.90 -17.12 -10.50
C GLU A 92 -12.18 -15.64 -10.21
N TYR A 93 -11.12 -14.88 -9.84
CA TYR A 93 -11.27 -13.52 -9.30
C TYR A 93 -10.92 -12.41 -10.28
N ALA A 94 -10.23 -12.69 -11.39
CA ALA A 94 -9.97 -11.68 -12.42
C ALA A 94 -11.30 -11.10 -12.96
N GLY A 95 -11.39 -9.78 -12.93
CA GLY A 95 -12.62 -9.06 -13.29
C GLY A 95 -13.66 -8.91 -12.17
N LYS A 96 -13.62 -9.75 -11.12
CA LYS A 96 -14.50 -9.62 -9.93
C LYS A 96 -13.86 -8.72 -8.85
N LEU A 97 -12.56 -8.83 -8.68
CA LEU A 97 -11.77 -8.08 -7.70
C LEU A 97 -10.51 -7.55 -8.40
N PRO A 98 -10.17 -6.26 -8.29
CA PRO A 98 -8.89 -5.76 -8.77
C PRO A 98 -7.71 -6.51 -8.12
N LEU A 99 -7.00 -7.30 -8.91
CA LEU A 99 -5.81 -8.02 -8.48
C LEU A 99 -4.58 -7.13 -8.66
N ILE A 100 -3.67 -7.15 -7.70
CA ILE A 100 -2.44 -6.38 -7.66
C ILE A 100 -1.29 -7.37 -7.49
N LEU A 101 -0.48 -7.56 -8.52
CA LEU A 101 0.67 -8.46 -8.45
C LEU A 101 1.84 -7.79 -7.73
N LYS A 102 2.23 -8.31 -6.57
CA LYS A 102 3.43 -7.88 -5.86
C LYS A 102 4.66 -8.52 -6.51
N VAL A 103 5.41 -7.71 -7.30
CA VAL A 103 6.46 -8.23 -8.20
C VAL A 103 7.82 -8.42 -7.55
N ASN A 104 8.05 -7.84 -6.37
CA ASN A 104 9.29 -8.08 -5.63
C ASN A 104 9.02 -8.44 -4.17
N ASN A 105 9.84 -9.33 -3.64
CA ASN A 105 9.69 -9.84 -2.28
C ASN A 105 11.07 -10.05 -1.64
N SER A 106 11.13 -10.02 -0.31
CA SER A 106 12.28 -10.44 0.48
C SER A 106 11.82 -11.33 1.61
N ASP A 107 12.61 -12.32 1.98
CA ASP A 107 12.37 -13.16 3.14
C ASP A 107 13.19 -12.71 4.36
N SER A 108 12.95 -13.33 5.49
CA SER A 108 13.67 -13.08 6.75
C SER A 108 14.58 -14.24 7.17
N LEU A 109 14.93 -15.14 6.23
CA LEU A 109 15.79 -16.30 6.49
C LEU A 109 17.28 -15.94 6.42
N GLY A 110 17.63 -14.89 5.67
CA GLY A 110 19.01 -14.42 5.52
C GLY A 110 19.54 -13.65 6.73
N GLY A 111 20.85 -13.43 6.74
CA GLY A 111 21.55 -12.63 7.73
C GLY A 111 21.32 -11.12 7.55
N PRO A 112 22.07 -10.28 8.31
CA PRO A 112 21.92 -8.82 8.28
C PRO A 112 22.57 -8.20 7.03
N GLU A 113 22.03 -8.49 5.87
CA GLU A 113 22.36 -7.78 4.64
C GLU A 113 21.59 -6.47 4.53
N ALA A 114 22.06 -5.58 3.65
CA ALA A 114 21.33 -4.34 3.35
C ALA A 114 19.93 -4.68 2.83
N PRO A 115 18.86 -4.09 3.38
CA PRO A 115 17.50 -4.41 2.95
C PRO A 115 17.32 -4.25 1.45
N CYS A 116 16.91 -5.33 0.78
CA CYS A 116 16.60 -5.40 -0.64
C CYS A 116 15.47 -6.41 -0.86
N SER A 117 14.71 -6.23 -1.93
CA SER A 117 13.71 -7.20 -2.38
C SER A 117 14.05 -7.68 -3.78
N ALA A 118 14.10 -8.99 -3.97
CA ALA A 118 14.34 -9.58 -5.28
C ALA A 118 13.10 -9.47 -6.16
N LEU A 119 13.29 -9.26 -7.47
CA LEU A 119 12.22 -9.45 -8.46
C LEU A 119 11.83 -10.92 -8.51
N THR A 120 10.58 -11.22 -8.27
CA THR A 120 10.01 -12.57 -8.16
C THR A 120 8.90 -12.83 -9.17
N SER A 121 8.56 -11.83 -9.97
CA SER A 121 7.62 -11.87 -11.09
C SER A 121 7.81 -10.65 -11.98
N ALA A 122 7.10 -10.59 -13.10
CA ALA A 122 7.22 -9.56 -14.12
C ALA A 122 5.86 -8.92 -14.46
N VAL A 123 5.89 -7.87 -15.27
CA VAL A 123 4.68 -7.22 -15.80
C VAL A 123 3.88 -8.17 -16.69
N ASP A 124 4.55 -9.04 -17.46
CA ASP A 124 3.89 -10.06 -18.27
C ASP A 124 3.04 -11.04 -17.45
N ASP A 125 3.50 -11.40 -16.24
CA ASP A 125 2.68 -12.20 -15.32
C ASP A 125 1.41 -11.45 -14.90
N ALA A 126 1.53 -10.16 -14.61
CA ALA A 126 0.37 -9.33 -14.24
C ALA A 126 -0.65 -9.26 -15.39
N LEU A 127 -0.18 -9.13 -16.64
CA LEU A 127 -1.04 -9.14 -17.82
C LEU A 127 -1.74 -10.49 -18.00
N ARG A 128 -0.97 -11.57 -17.99
CA ARG A 128 -1.45 -12.95 -18.14
C ARG A 128 -2.52 -13.29 -17.11
N LEU A 129 -2.39 -12.77 -15.89
CA LEU A 129 -3.29 -13.04 -14.77
C LEU A 129 -4.43 -12.01 -14.62
N GLY A 130 -4.56 -11.07 -15.55
CA GLY A 130 -5.62 -10.08 -15.56
C GLY A 130 -5.57 -9.10 -14.39
N CYS A 131 -4.37 -8.81 -13.89
CA CYS A 131 -4.18 -7.86 -12.79
C CYS A 131 -4.53 -6.43 -13.21
N SER A 132 -4.98 -5.64 -12.24
CA SER A 132 -5.32 -4.22 -12.42
C SER A 132 -4.16 -3.28 -12.06
N ALA A 133 -3.12 -3.79 -11.42
CA ALA A 133 -1.93 -3.03 -11.03
C ALA A 133 -0.77 -3.98 -10.72
N VAL A 134 0.45 -3.40 -10.69
CA VAL A 134 1.63 -4.05 -10.12
C VAL A 134 2.05 -3.35 -8.84
N GLY A 135 2.62 -4.12 -7.91
CA GLY A 135 3.11 -3.64 -6.62
C GLY A 135 4.61 -3.84 -6.48
N TYR A 136 5.33 -2.84 -5.97
CA TYR A 136 6.78 -2.90 -5.77
C TYR A 136 7.18 -2.31 -4.42
N THR A 137 8.15 -2.90 -3.74
CA THR A 137 8.71 -2.39 -2.49
C THR A 137 10.08 -1.76 -2.74
N ILE A 138 10.27 -0.54 -2.22
CA ILE A 138 11.58 0.10 -2.09
C ILE A 138 11.90 0.35 -0.62
N TYR A 139 13.19 0.35 -0.30
CA TYR A 139 13.71 0.68 1.02
C TYR A 139 14.60 1.93 0.95
N PRO A 140 14.01 3.15 0.99
CA PRO A 140 14.81 4.38 1.15
C PRO A 140 15.68 4.28 2.40
N GLY A 141 16.96 4.60 2.26
CA GLY A 141 17.96 4.44 3.33
C GLY A 141 18.78 3.15 3.26
N SER A 142 18.36 2.15 2.49
CA SER A 142 19.16 0.95 2.26
C SER A 142 20.46 1.25 1.49
N GLY A 143 21.53 0.53 1.79
CA GLY A 143 22.76 0.56 0.98
C GLY A 143 22.54 0.13 -0.47
N LEU A 144 21.50 -0.66 -0.74
CA LEU A 144 21.11 -1.13 -2.09
C LEU A 144 19.99 -0.30 -2.74
N ARG A 145 19.62 0.85 -2.16
CA ARG A 145 18.48 1.67 -2.65
C ARG A 145 18.59 2.09 -4.11
N ASN A 146 19.81 2.38 -4.58
CA ASN A 146 19.99 2.85 -5.96
C ASN A 146 19.60 1.79 -6.98
N GLN A 147 19.93 0.51 -6.74
CA GLN A 147 19.50 -0.60 -7.57
C GLN A 147 17.97 -0.73 -7.56
N MET A 148 17.34 -0.72 -6.38
CA MET A 148 15.87 -0.79 -6.26
C MET A 148 15.17 0.38 -6.96
N TYR A 149 15.76 1.58 -6.99
CA TYR A 149 15.19 2.73 -7.71
C TYR A 149 15.29 2.55 -9.23
N GLN A 150 16.38 1.98 -9.73
CA GLN A 150 16.55 1.64 -11.15
C GLN A 150 15.55 0.55 -11.55
N ASP A 151 15.49 -0.55 -10.82
CA ASP A 151 14.54 -1.65 -11.06
C ASP A 151 13.09 -1.16 -11.04
N LEU A 152 12.75 -0.31 -10.05
CA LEU A 152 11.41 0.30 -9.99
C LEU A 152 11.14 1.19 -11.21
N ARG A 153 12.13 1.97 -11.65
CA ARG A 153 11.95 2.86 -12.82
C ARG A 153 11.72 2.06 -14.10
N ASP A 154 12.43 0.96 -14.27
CA ASP A 154 12.27 0.05 -15.41
C ASP A 154 10.90 -0.63 -15.35
N LEU A 155 10.51 -1.17 -14.20
CA LEU A 155 9.19 -1.75 -13.98
C LEU A 155 8.05 -0.77 -14.28
N ILE A 156 8.17 0.50 -13.84
CA ILE A 156 7.16 1.52 -14.12
C ILE A 156 7.04 1.79 -15.62
N ASN A 157 8.15 1.79 -16.36
CA ASN A 157 8.11 1.97 -17.80
C ASN A 157 7.42 0.79 -18.50
N GLU A 158 7.74 -0.45 -18.12
CA GLU A 158 7.09 -1.65 -18.64
C GLU A 158 5.59 -1.67 -18.32
N ALA A 159 5.23 -1.46 -17.05
CA ALA A 159 3.84 -1.42 -16.60
C ALA A 159 3.04 -0.30 -17.30
N ARG A 160 3.66 0.88 -17.48
CA ARG A 160 3.05 2.00 -18.18
C ARG A 160 2.80 1.66 -19.65
N ALA A 161 3.74 0.99 -20.33
CA ALA A 161 3.57 0.60 -21.74
C ALA A 161 2.33 -0.26 -21.98
N VAL A 162 1.90 -1.04 -20.97
CA VAL A 162 0.74 -1.94 -21.04
C VAL A 162 -0.47 -1.45 -20.25
N GLY A 163 -0.42 -0.24 -19.71
CA GLY A 163 -1.58 0.38 -19.02
C GLY A 163 -1.80 -0.09 -17.59
N LEU A 164 -0.79 -0.63 -16.92
CA LEU A 164 -0.89 -1.03 -15.51
C LEU A 164 -0.31 0.06 -14.59
N PRO A 165 -1.10 0.61 -13.65
CA PRO A 165 -0.59 1.51 -12.63
C PRO A 165 0.32 0.76 -11.65
N THR A 166 1.31 1.48 -11.11
CA THR A 166 2.25 0.95 -10.12
C THR A 166 1.93 1.47 -8.73
N ILE A 167 1.79 0.56 -7.77
CA ILE A 167 1.64 0.83 -6.35
C ILE A 167 2.98 0.58 -5.68
N VAL A 168 3.54 1.58 -4.99
CA VAL A 168 4.86 1.47 -4.38
C VAL A 168 4.75 1.43 -2.86
N TRP A 169 5.25 0.33 -2.27
CA TRP A 169 5.51 0.21 -0.83
C TRP A 169 6.83 0.91 -0.54
N SER A 170 6.79 2.14 -0.05
CA SER A 170 7.99 2.92 0.28
C SER A 170 8.27 2.85 1.78
N TYR A 171 9.14 1.94 2.15
CA TYR A 171 9.42 1.61 3.54
C TYR A 171 10.88 1.93 3.90
N PRO A 172 11.17 3.09 4.52
CA PRO A 172 12.51 3.39 4.98
C PRO A 172 13.09 2.26 5.83
N ARG A 173 14.29 1.80 5.48
CA ARG A 173 15.07 0.77 6.19
C ARG A 173 16.54 0.88 5.79
N GLY A 174 17.42 0.35 6.61
CA GLY A 174 18.85 0.21 6.29
C GLY A 174 19.73 0.99 7.25
N ASP A 175 20.54 1.89 6.74
CA ASP A 175 21.56 2.62 7.51
C ASP A 175 20.95 3.71 8.40
N MET A 176 19.96 3.35 9.19
CA MET A 176 19.29 4.23 10.14
C MET A 176 18.76 3.43 11.34
N PRO A 177 18.63 4.05 12.52
CA PRO A 177 18.05 3.39 13.68
C PRO A 177 16.55 3.09 13.43
N LYS A 178 16.05 2.08 14.14
CA LYS A 178 14.68 1.55 13.96
C LYS A 178 13.59 2.60 14.10
N GLU A 179 13.75 3.52 15.03
CA GLU A 179 12.83 4.63 15.28
C GLU A 179 12.79 5.63 14.12
N ALA A 180 13.87 5.77 13.37
CA ALA A 180 13.93 6.64 12.19
C ALA A 180 13.10 6.11 11.01
N GLU A 181 12.87 4.79 10.91
CA GLU A 181 12.07 4.20 9.83
C GLU A 181 10.63 4.77 9.75
N THR A 182 10.13 5.32 10.86
CA THR A 182 8.79 5.90 10.95
C THR A 182 8.81 7.38 11.34
N ALA A 183 9.97 8.02 11.42
CA ALA A 183 10.08 9.46 11.64
C ALA A 183 9.31 10.22 10.55
N VAL A 184 8.61 11.31 10.91
CA VAL A 184 7.70 12.01 10.00
C VAL A 184 8.43 12.54 8.75
N ASP A 185 9.61 13.10 8.91
CA ASP A 185 10.44 13.60 7.82
C ASP A 185 10.90 12.47 6.88
N VAL A 186 11.29 11.33 7.44
CA VAL A 186 11.74 10.15 6.68
C VAL A 186 10.59 9.51 5.92
N VAL A 187 9.40 9.39 6.53
CA VAL A 187 8.20 8.87 5.84
C VAL A 187 7.73 9.83 4.75
N ALA A 188 7.73 11.13 4.99
CA ALA A 188 7.41 12.15 3.99
C ALA A 188 8.39 12.11 2.81
N TYR A 189 9.68 11.98 3.11
CA TYR A 189 10.73 11.84 2.09
C TYR A 189 10.56 10.55 1.27
N ALA A 190 10.27 9.44 1.94
CA ALA A 190 10.01 8.15 1.26
C ALA A 190 8.79 8.23 0.33
N ALA A 191 7.73 8.92 0.71
CA ALA A 191 6.58 9.16 -0.14
C ALA A 191 6.95 10.01 -1.37
N GLN A 192 7.72 11.08 -1.18
CA GLN A 192 8.20 11.95 -2.24
C GLN A 192 9.11 11.20 -3.24
N ILE A 193 10.04 10.37 -2.75
CA ILE A 193 10.92 9.54 -3.60
C ILE A 193 10.06 8.64 -4.51
N ALA A 194 9.11 7.91 -3.94
CA ALA A 194 8.22 7.04 -4.72
C ALA A 194 7.45 7.81 -5.80
N CYS A 195 6.93 8.99 -5.45
CA CYS A 195 6.23 9.86 -6.41
C CYS A 195 7.15 10.32 -7.55
N GLN A 196 8.38 10.73 -7.24
CA GLN A 196 9.35 11.19 -8.24
C GLN A 196 9.86 10.06 -9.14
N LEU A 197 9.88 8.82 -8.66
CA LEU A 197 10.15 7.64 -9.49
C LEU A 197 8.98 7.29 -10.42
N GLY A 198 7.79 7.85 -10.20
CA GLY A 198 6.63 7.69 -11.06
C GLY A 198 5.53 6.79 -10.49
N ALA A 199 5.52 6.54 -9.17
CA ALA A 199 4.43 5.80 -8.52
C ALA A 199 3.06 6.45 -8.75
N HIS A 200 2.04 5.65 -9.02
CA HIS A 200 0.65 6.10 -9.10
C HIS A 200 -0.02 6.08 -7.73
N VAL A 201 0.29 5.07 -6.93
CA VAL A 201 -0.16 4.93 -5.55
C VAL A 201 1.05 4.68 -4.66
N VAL A 202 1.11 5.35 -3.53
CA VAL A 202 2.20 5.19 -2.55
C VAL A 202 1.64 4.63 -1.26
N LYS A 203 2.26 3.56 -0.75
CA LYS A 203 1.98 2.98 0.55
C LYS A 203 3.14 3.29 1.49
N VAL A 204 2.81 3.86 2.65
CA VAL A 204 3.77 4.17 3.72
C VAL A 204 3.28 3.67 5.08
N LYS A 205 4.18 3.70 6.08
CA LYS A 205 3.79 3.46 7.47
C LYS A 205 3.22 4.75 8.09
N PRO A 206 2.33 4.65 9.10
CA PRO A 206 1.95 5.82 9.90
C PRO A 206 3.19 6.48 10.52
N PRO A 207 3.36 7.81 10.39
CA PRO A 207 4.54 8.50 10.87
C PRO A 207 4.46 8.82 12.37
N THR A 208 5.62 8.74 13.06
CA THR A 208 5.80 9.22 14.43
C THR A 208 6.12 10.72 14.44
N GLU A 209 6.15 11.34 15.61
CA GLU A 209 6.50 12.76 15.79
C GLU A 209 8.02 13.04 15.70
N VAL A 210 8.84 12.00 15.56
CA VAL A 210 10.29 12.14 15.45
C VAL A 210 10.66 12.84 14.16
N VAL A 211 11.60 13.79 14.22
CA VAL A 211 12.30 14.36 13.07
C VAL A 211 13.75 13.90 13.14
N TYR A 212 14.12 13.00 12.24
CA TYR A 212 15.42 12.32 12.27
C TYR A 212 16.52 13.10 11.54
N GLU A 213 16.24 13.61 10.34
CA GLU A 213 17.22 14.31 9.52
C GLU A 213 17.62 15.66 10.13
N LYS A 214 18.90 15.79 10.52
CA LYS A 214 19.42 17.01 11.15
C LYS A 214 19.18 18.26 10.28
N ALA A 215 19.35 18.11 8.97
CA ALA A 215 19.15 19.21 8.01
C ALA A 215 17.67 19.65 7.89
N ALA A 216 16.73 18.77 8.17
CA ALA A 216 15.31 19.06 8.08
C ALA A 216 14.73 19.74 9.34
N LYS A 217 15.37 19.60 10.50
CA LYS A 217 14.84 20.04 11.81
C LYS A 217 14.30 21.46 11.80
N LYS A 218 15.06 22.41 11.24
CA LYS A 218 14.65 23.81 11.16
C LYS A 218 13.36 24.01 10.34
N SER A 219 13.18 23.27 9.28
CA SER A 219 11.97 23.33 8.46
C SER A 219 10.74 22.82 9.20
N TYR A 220 10.93 21.79 10.05
CA TYR A 220 9.86 21.18 10.84
C TYR A 220 9.42 22.04 12.05
N GLU A 221 10.14 23.08 12.43
CA GLU A 221 9.69 24.05 13.46
C GLU A 221 8.37 24.72 13.09
N ASN A 222 8.08 24.84 11.78
CA ASN A 222 6.88 25.50 11.27
C ASN A 222 5.87 24.52 10.63
N ILE A 223 6.11 23.22 10.70
CA ILE A 223 5.21 22.20 10.16
C ILE A 223 4.47 21.54 11.33
N PRO A 224 3.11 21.58 11.38
CA PRO A 224 2.35 20.91 12.42
C PRO A 224 2.56 19.38 12.34
N ILE A 225 3.05 18.78 13.44
CA ILE A 225 3.31 17.34 13.55
C ILE A 225 2.88 16.76 14.91
N GLY A 226 2.17 17.51 15.74
CA GLY A 226 1.80 17.11 17.09
C GLY A 226 0.84 15.92 17.12
N THR A 227 -0.13 15.89 16.21
CA THR A 227 -1.08 14.77 16.08
C THR A 227 -0.73 13.85 14.93
N LEU A 228 -1.23 12.60 14.96
CA LEU A 228 -1.05 11.70 13.82
C LEU A 228 -1.73 12.25 12.56
N ALA A 229 -2.89 12.89 12.69
CA ALA A 229 -3.58 13.52 11.57
C ALA A 229 -2.75 14.62 10.90
N GLU A 230 -2.06 15.45 11.67
CA GLU A 230 -1.16 16.49 11.13
C GLU A 230 0.02 15.85 10.39
N ARG A 231 0.65 14.84 10.97
CA ARG A 231 1.76 14.12 10.33
C ARG A 231 1.32 13.43 9.03
N VAL A 232 0.16 12.79 9.02
CA VAL A 232 -0.43 12.19 7.80
C VAL A 232 -0.69 13.26 6.75
N ARG A 233 -1.24 14.41 7.13
CA ARG A 233 -1.47 15.53 6.20
C ARG A 233 -0.17 16.00 5.56
N HIS A 234 0.90 16.09 6.34
CA HIS A 234 2.22 16.46 5.81
C HIS A 234 2.76 15.40 4.82
N VAL A 235 2.62 14.11 5.12
CA VAL A 235 3.01 13.03 4.19
C VAL A 235 2.19 13.08 2.89
N VAL A 236 0.87 13.30 2.97
CA VAL A 236 0.01 13.45 1.79
C VAL A 236 0.42 14.68 0.98
N GLN A 237 0.72 15.80 1.64
CA GLN A 237 1.24 17.01 0.99
C GLN A 237 2.56 16.74 0.28
N SER A 238 3.45 15.93 0.86
CA SER A 238 4.73 15.56 0.27
C SER A 238 4.59 14.68 -0.97
N ALA A 239 3.42 14.06 -1.19
CA ALA A 239 3.08 13.31 -2.40
C ALA A 239 2.46 14.24 -3.46
N PHE A 240 3.23 15.22 -3.94
CA PHE A 240 2.85 16.22 -4.95
C PHE A 240 1.61 17.04 -4.56
N ASN A 241 1.57 17.49 -3.30
CA ASN A 241 0.45 18.23 -2.73
C ASN A 241 -0.89 17.44 -2.82
N GLY A 242 -0.85 16.14 -2.51
CA GLY A 242 -2.01 15.25 -2.57
C GLY A 242 -2.44 14.83 -3.98
N LYS A 243 -1.61 15.10 -5.01
CA LYS A 243 -1.88 14.67 -6.40
C LYS A 243 -1.48 13.23 -6.69
N ARG A 244 -1.00 12.49 -5.69
CA ARG A 244 -0.81 11.04 -5.76
C ARG A 244 -1.62 10.38 -4.65
N ILE A 245 -2.17 9.22 -4.94
CA ILE A 245 -2.92 8.43 -3.96
C ILE A 245 -1.94 7.90 -2.91
N VAL A 246 -2.12 8.33 -1.65
CA VAL A 246 -1.30 7.87 -0.51
C VAL A 246 -2.17 7.03 0.41
N ILE A 247 -1.75 5.79 0.65
CA ILE A 247 -2.41 4.84 1.54
C ILE A 247 -1.47 4.42 2.68
N PHE A 248 -2.02 4.14 3.84
CA PHE A 248 -1.25 3.83 5.03
C PHE A 248 -1.42 2.36 5.43
N SER A 249 -0.32 1.76 5.91
CA SER A 249 -0.36 0.39 6.44
C SER A 249 -0.94 0.36 7.84
N GLY A 250 -1.61 -0.77 8.19
CA GLY A 250 -2.14 -0.98 9.54
C GLY A 250 -1.10 -1.40 10.60
N GLY A 251 0.18 -1.45 10.24
CA GLY A 251 1.26 -1.84 11.16
C GLY A 251 1.19 -3.29 11.66
N PRO A 252 1.85 -3.61 12.79
CA PRO A 252 1.73 -4.91 13.47
C PRO A 252 0.31 -5.20 13.91
N ALA A 253 -0.03 -6.49 14.11
CA ALA A 253 -1.32 -6.88 14.68
C ALA A 253 -1.50 -6.29 16.08
N LYS A 254 -2.66 -5.66 16.32
CA LYS A 254 -3.03 -5.01 17.58
C LYS A 254 -4.54 -5.11 17.83
N GLY A 255 -5.00 -4.72 19.02
CA GLY A 255 -6.42 -4.72 19.38
C GLY A 255 -7.27 -3.86 18.44
N THR A 256 -8.54 -4.21 18.29
CA THR A 256 -9.48 -3.56 17.35
C THR A 256 -9.58 -2.05 17.61
N ASP A 257 -9.78 -1.62 18.86
CA ASP A 257 -9.94 -0.19 19.19
C ASP A 257 -8.71 0.64 18.81
N ALA A 258 -7.51 0.09 19.06
CA ALA A 258 -6.26 0.76 18.71
C ALA A 258 -6.08 0.87 17.18
N VAL A 259 -6.52 -0.14 16.41
CA VAL A 259 -6.54 -0.07 14.94
C VAL A 259 -7.50 1.03 14.49
N LEU A 260 -8.73 1.02 14.98
CA LEU A 260 -9.76 1.97 14.55
C LEU A 260 -9.41 3.41 14.92
N GLU A 261 -8.81 3.64 16.09
CA GLU A 261 -8.36 4.98 16.47
C GLU A 261 -7.25 5.50 15.55
N GLU A 262 -6.25 4.66 15.26
CA GLU A 262 -5.21 5.02 14.29
C GLU A 262 -5.79 5.34 12.90
N ILE A 263 -6.77 4.55 12.44
CA ILE A 263 -7.44 4.78 11.15
C ILE A 263 -8.24 6.08 11.15
N ARG A 264 -8.89 6.47 12.27
CA ARG A 264 -9.58 7.76 12.37
C ARG A 264 -8.62 8.93 12.18
N GLU A 265 -7.48 8.90 12.84
CA GLU A 265 -6.46 9.93 12.71
C GLU A 265 -5.85 9.95 11.28
N ILE A 266 -5.59 8.78 10.69
CA ILE A 266 -5.12 8.66 9.31
C ILE A 266 -6.14 9.25 8.32
N ALA A 267 -7.41 8.93 8.47
CA ALA A 267 -8.48 9.44 7.61
C ALA A 267 -8.65 10.95 7.76
N LYS A 268 -8.63 11.48 9.00
CA LYS A 268 -8.68 12.91 9.33
C LYS A 268 -7.47 13.69 8.76
N GLY A 269 -6.32 13.04 8.64
CA GLY A 269 -5.13 13.58 8.00
C GLY A 269 -5.24 13.69 6.46
N GLY A 270 -6.31 13.19 5.86
CA GLY A 270 -6.55 13.28 4.42
C GLY A 270 -5.99 12.12 3.61
N ALA A 271 -5.63 11.01 4.24
CA ALA A 271 -5.23 9.79 3.54
C ALA A 271 -6.30 9.34 2.53
N PHE A 272 -5.86 8.79 1.41
CA PHE A 272 -6.77 8.19 0.42
C PHE A 272 -7.30 6.82 0.85
N GLY A 273 -6.72 6.21 1.88
CA GLY A 273 -7.19 4.93 2.40
C GLY A 273 -6.12 4.16 3.15
N SER A 274 -6.37 2.86 3.27
CA SER A 274 -5.52 1.94 4.01
C SER A 274 -5.28 0.65 3.26
N ILE A 275 -4.18 -0.01 3.60
CA ILE A 275 -3.86 -1.35 3.15
C ILE A 275 -3.63 -2.22 4.38
N VAL A 276 -4.57 -3.12 4.68
CA VAL A 276 -4.68 -3.80 5.96
C VAL A 276 -4.53 -5.30 5.77
N GLY A 277 -3.38 -5.84 6.15
CA GLY A 277 -3.04 -7.27 6.04
C GLY A 277 -3.28 -8.04 7.34
N ARG A 278 -2.24 -8.21 8.16
CA ARG A 278 -2.26 -9.05 9.39
C ARG A 278 -3.38 -8.68 10.37
N ASN A 279 -3.70 -7.41 10.50
CA ASN A 279 -4.81 -6.97 11.34
C ASN A 279 -6.17 -7.52 10.86
N ALA A 280 -6.31 -7.90 9.59
CA ALA A 280 -7.51 -8.53 9.05
C ALA A 280 -7.35 -10.06 8.99
N PHE A 281 -6.51 -10.60 8.13
CA PHE A 281 -6.50 -12.03 7.82
C PHE A 281 -6.04 -12.96 8.95
N GLN A 282 -5.44 -12.42 10.04
CA GLN A 282 -5.10 -13.18 11.24
C GLN A 282 -6.26 -13.30 12.25
N ARG A 283 -7.42 -12.73 11.96
CA ARG A 283 -8.65 -12.86 12.74
C ARG A 283 -9.56 -13.94 12.17
N SER A 284 -10.61 -14.30 12.91
CA SER A 284 -11.72 -15.07 12.33
C SER A 284 -12.31 -14.33 11.13
N GLU A 285 -12.90 -15.03 10.18
CA GLU A 285 -13.49 -14.43 8.97
C GLU A 285 -14.50 -13.33 9.32
N SER A 286 -15.41 -13.60 10.27
CA SER A 286 -16.41 -12.63 10.73
C SER A 286 -15.80 -11.38 11.36
N ASP A 287 -14.77 -11.54 12.21
CA ASP A 287 -14.08 -10.42 12.84
C ASP A 287 -13.25 -9.61 11.84
N ALA A 288 -12.68 -10.30 10.85
CA ALA A 288 -11.93 -9.65 9.77
C ALA A 288 -12.84 -8.80 8.89
N VAL A 289 -13.99 -9.34 8.46
CA VAL A 289 -15.01 -8.62 7.69
C VAL A 289 -15.52 -7.41 8.48
N LYS A 290 -15.88 -7.62 9.74
CA LYS A 290 -16.34 -6.51 10.60
C LYS A 290 -15.29 -5.41 10.73
N LEU A 291 -14.04 -5.76 11.01
CA LEU A 291 -12.96 -4.77 11.11
C LEU A 291 -12.77 -4.00 9.80
N LEU A 292 -12.76 -4.69 8.67
CA LEU A 292 -12.62 -4.05 7.36
C LEU A 292 -13.78 -3.11 7.05
N HIS A 293 -15.02 -3.47 7.42
CA HIS A 293 -16.19 -2.58 7.31
C HIS A 293 -16.02 -1.33 8.18
N ASP A 294 -15.66 -1.49 9.47
CA ASP A 294 -15.45 -0.37 10.39
C ASP A 294 -14.36 0.59 9.84
N ILE A 295 -13.27 0.07 9.28
CA ILE A 295 -12.21 0.85 8.62
C ILE A 295 -12.76 1.61 7.40
N MET A 296 -13.54 0.94 6.55
CA MET A 296 -14.13 1.57 5.37
C MET A 296 -15.11 2.68 5.75
N ASP A 297 -15.94 2.47 6.77
CA ASP A 297 -16.89 3.48 7.24
C ASP A 297 -16.18 4.73 7.77
N ILE A 298 -15.05 4.58 8.47
CA ILE A 298 -14.21 5.70 8.90
C ILE A 298 -13.66 6.47 7.69
N HIS A 299 -13.16 5.78 6.67
CA HIS A 299 -12.67 6.44 5.47
C HIS A 299 -13.78 7.10 4.66
N ALA A 300 -14.95 6.47 4.55
CA ALA A 300 -16.11 7.02 3.86
C ALA A 300 -16.61 8.32 4.49
N ALA A 301 -16.58 8.41 5.83
CA ALA A 301 -16.97 9.63 6.56
C ALA A 301 -16.02 10.83 6.30
N GLN A 302 -14.85 10.62 5.72
CA GLN A 302 -13.87 11.65 5.33
C GLN A 302 -13.71 11.78 3.80
N ALA A 303 -14.70 11.28 3.03
CA ALA A 303 -14.68 11.26 1.57
C ALA A 303 -15.09 12.60 0.95
#